data_b0a0b2dd6e6e7ec5cdbffb70d06b8f9c
#
_entry.id   b0a0b2dd6e6e7ec5cdbffb70d06b8f9c
#
_cell.length_a   1.000
_cell.length_b   1.000
_cell.length_c   1.000
_cell.angle_alpha   90.00
_cell.angle_beta   90.00
_cell.angle_gamma   90.00
#
_symmetry.space_group_name_H-M   'P 1'
#
loop_
_entity.id
_entity.type
_entity.pdbx_description
1 polymer ?
#
loop_
_entity_poly.entity_id
_entity_poly.type
_entity_poly.pdbx_seq_one_letter_code
_entity_poly.pdbx_strand_id
1 'polypeptide(L)'
;MNHELNISHRSTAHCENGAISTLLRFHGVDLSEPMIFGLASGLFFTHLPFVKMSGMPVTSFRTFPGVLFKRVTKLLGIKTATRRYLNKEHAMRDLDKLVLEKKTPVGCVVGMYFLPYIPIEYRFHFNGHNICITGKDDSSGDYTVLDSNATQKVTISGKDLLKVRFAKGGTYPLMGQMYWIKKMPEQLPDLKPLILKSIHKTCKNMVSQPKFVPFVGTNGILFLSKRIRDWEKTMGERRAKLNLAQVIRMLEEIGTGGAGFRFIYGAFLQEAAYITGIEELNGYSERMTEIGDMWREFAYKASRIFKRRVGENYTYDDLGDLLQAIGEQEKSFFTDLDALVTKL
;
A
#
# COMPACT_ATOMS: atom_id res chain seq x y z
N MET A 1 15.98 31.58 -5.10
CA MET A 1 14.52 31.70 -4.87
C MET A 1 13.99 30.33 -4.45
N ASN A 2 13.06 30.31 -3.48
CA ASN A 2 12.39 29.06 -3.13
C ASN A 2 11.19 28.84 -4.06
N HIS A 3 11.25 27.82 -4.90
CA HIS A 3 10.19 27.44 -5.84
C HIS A 3 9.35 26.33 -5.24
N GLU A 4 8.55 26.67 -4.23
CA GLU A 4 7.69 25.70 -3.56
C GLU A 4 6.23 25.83 -4.04
N LEU A 5 5.61 24.70 -4.37
CA LEU A 5 4.19 24.64 -4.71
C LEU A 5 3.35 24.72 -3.42
N ASN A 6 2.24 25.46 -3.50
CA ASN A 6 1.34 25.61 -2.36
C ASN A 6 0.49 24.33 -2.16
N ILE A 7 1.04 23.36 -1.45
CA ILE A 7 0.38 22.11 -1.08
C ILE A 7 0.63 21.88 0.41
N SER A 8 -0.43 21.71 1.20
CA SER A 8 -0.31 21.36 2.61
C SER A 8 0.20 19.91 2.77
N HIS A 9 0.99 19.67 3.80
CA HIS A 9 1.38 18.32 4.18
C HIS A 9 0.18 17.58 4.81
N ARG A 10 0.07 16.27 4.54
CA ARG A 10 -0.88 15.37 5.18
C ARG A 10 -0.20 14.02 5.41
N SER A 11 -0.12 13.59 6.66
CA SER A 11 0.34 12.25 7.00
C SER A 11 -0.69 11.20 6.58
N THR A 12 -0.22 10.07 6.10
CA THR A 12 -1.03 8.89 5.75
C THR A 12 -0.29 7.63 6.19
N ALA A 13 -1.01 6.54 6.38
CA ALA A 13 -0.39 5.28 6.75
C ALA A 13 0.42 4.67 5.59
N HIS A 14 -0.09 4.80 4.36
CA HIS A 14 0.52 4.19 3.18
C HIS A 14 1.12 5.22 2.22
N CYS A 15 2.41 5.09 1.96
CA CYS A 15 3.18 6.08 1.18
C CYS A 15 2.65 6.28 -0.26
N GLU A 16 2.19 5.23 -0.95
CA GLU A 16 1.64 5.36 -2.30
C GLU A 16 0.31 6.14 -2.27
N ASN A 17 -0.58 5.87 -1.29
CA ASN A 17 -1.82 6.62 -1.11
C ASN A 17 -1.54 8.10 -0.80
N GLY A 18 -0.58 8.37 0.10
CA GLY A 18 -0.19 9.73 0.45
C GLY A 18 0.37 10.53 -0.73
N ALA A 19 1.22 9.91 -1.52
CA ALA A 19 1.73 10.53 -2.75
C ALA A 19 0.61 10.80 -3.76
N ILE A 20 -0.33 9.86 -3.97
CA ILE A 20 -1.50 10.05 -4.84
C ILE A 20 -2.38 11.18 -4.32
N SER A 21 -2.68 11.20 -3.02
CA SER A 21 -3.46 12.27 -2.38
C SER A 21 -2.81 13.64 -2.60
N THR A 22 -1.50 13.74 -2.43
CA THR A 22 -0.76 14.98 -2.68
C THR A 22 -0.89 15.45 -4.12
N LEU A 23 -0.71 14.56 -5.10
CA LEU A 23 -0.86 14.90 -6.52
C LEU A 23 -2.29 15.33 -6.87
N LEU A 24 -3.30 14.65 -6.35
CA LEU A 24 -4.71 14.96 -6.58
C LEU A 24 -5.11 16.30 -5.95
N ARG A 25 -4.72 16.55 -4.69
CA ARG A 25 -5.03 17.81 -3.99
C ARG A 25 -4.43 19.05 -4.65
N PHE A 26 -3.24 18.93 -5.23
CA PHE A 26 -2.68 20.02 -6.04
C PHE A 26 -3.62 20.46 -7.18
N HIS A 27 -4.40 19.52 -7.71
CA HIS A 27 -5.37 19.78 -8.77
C HIS A 27 -6.81 19.98 -8.25
N GLY A 28 -6.98 20.24 -6.96
CA GLY A 28 -8.30 20.52 -6.36
C GLY A 28 -9.15 19.28 -6.06
N VAL A 29 -8.59 18.07 -6.16
CA VAL A 29 -9.30 16.81 -5.85
C VAL A 29 -8.85 16.29 -4.49
N ASP A 30 -9.66 16.49 -3.47
CA ASP A 30 -9.36 16.03 -2.10
C ASP A 30 -10.07 14.70 -1.82
N LEU A 31 -9.35 13.61 -2.04
CA LEU A 31 -9.77 12.26 -1.65
C LEU A 31 -8.95 11.81 -0.44
N SER A 32 -9.64 11.14 0.49
CA SER A 32 -9.00 10.51 1.66
C SER A 32 -8.12 9.33 1.25
N GLU A 33 -7.23 8.91 2.15
CA GLU A 33 -6.44 7.70 1.96
C GLU A 33 -7.32 6.44 1.77
N PRO A 34 -8.35 6.20 2.62
CA PRO A 34 -9.28 5.09 2.42
C PRO A 34 -9.98 5.13 1.05
N MET A 35 -10.46 6.30 0.63
CA MET A 35 -11.12 6.44 -0.67
C MET A 35 -10.18 6.14 -1.84
N ILE A 36 -8.95 6.63 -1.82
CA ILE A 36 -7.92 6.32 -2.83
C ILE A 36 -7.67 4.82 -2.88
N PHE A 37 -7.47 4.18 -1.73
CA PHE A 37 -7.20 2.75 -1.63
C PHE A 37 -8.36 1.89 -2.14
N GLY A 38 -9.59 2.23 -1.74
CA GLY A 38 -10.82 1.54 -2.14
C GLY A 38 -11.09 1.67 -3.64
N LEU A 39 -11.08 2.90 -4.18
CA LEU A 39 -11.25 3.15 -5.62
C LEU A 39 -10.21 2.42 -6.47
N ALA A 40 -8.99 2.28 -5.97
CA ALA A 40 -7.94 1.51 -6.65
C ALA A 40 -8.17 0.00 -6.59
N SER A 41 -9.18 -0.51 -5.89
CA SER A 41 -9.33 -1.93 -5.54
C SER A 41 -7.99 -2.45 -4.98
N GLY A 42 -7.50 -1.74 -3.96
CA GLY A 42 -6.15 -1.94 -3.41
C GLY A 42 -6.04 -3.19 -2.56
N LEU A 43 -7.11 -3.56 -1.84
CA LEU A 43 -7.13 -4.71 -0.95
C LEU A 43 -6.97 -6.01 -1.76
N PHE A 44 -6.08 -6.85 -1.29
CA PHE A 44 -5.80 -8.16 -1.88
C PHE A 44 -5.07 -9.03 -0.86
N PHE A 45 -4.99 -10.33 -1.12
CA PHE A 45 -4.09 -11.22 -0.39
C PHE A 45 -3.35 -12.13 -1.37
N THR A 46 -2.07 -12.37 -1.11
CA THR A 46 -1.31 -13.41 -1.79
C THR A 46 -0.22 -13.98 -0.88
N HIS A 47 0.00 -15.29 -0.97
CA HIS A 47 1.15 -15.97 -0.38
C HIS A 47 1.77 -16.92 -1.40
N LEU A 48 2.95 -16.55 -1.92
CA LEU A 48 3.66 -17.30 -2.98
C LEU A 48 4.92 -17.97 -2.39
N PRO A 49 4.85 -19.22 -1.94
CA PRO A 49 5.98 -19.90 -1.29
C PRO A 49 7.15 -20.16 -2.23
N PHE A 50 6.90 -20.19 -3.54
CA PHE A 50 7.89 -20.42 -4.60
C PHE A 50 8.53 -19.14 -5.14
N VAL A 51 7.97 -17.95 -4.88
CA VAL A 51 8.57 -16.66 -5.20
C VAL A 51 9.25 -16.11 -3.97
N LYS A 52 10.53 -15.85 -4.04
CA LYS A 52 11.29 -15.33 -2.90
C LYS A 52 11.71 -13.88 -3.13
N MET A 53 11.47 -13.03 -2.12
CA MET A 53 11.98 -11.68 -2.03
C MET A 53 12.89 -11.60 -0.80
N SER A 54 14.16 -11.19 -0.99
CA SER A 54 15.15 -11.18 0.10
C SER A 54 15.27 -12.53 0.83
N GLY A 55 15.13 -13.65 0.10
CA GLY A 55 15.22 -15.01 0.65
C GLY A 55 13.93 -15.54 1.29
N MET A 56 12.89 -14.72 1.44
CA MET A 56 11.62 -15.08 2.08
C MET A 56 10.48 -15.25 1.07
N PRO A 57 9.48 -16.12 1.32
CA PRO A 57 8.26 -16.20 0.53
C PRO A 57 7.57 -14.86 0.42
N VAL A 58 7.02 -14.56 -0.76
CA VAL A 58 6.24 -13.34 -0.95
C VAL A 58 4.88 -13.51 -0.26
N THR A 59 4.60 -12.62 0.68
CA THR A 59 3.26 -12.42 1.25
C THR A 59 2.90 -10.96 1.05
N SER A 60 1.70 -10.69 0.56
CA SER A 60 1.22 -9.33 0.39
C SER A 60 -0.26 -9.23 0.72
N PHE A 61 -0.65 -8.10 1.32
CA PHE A 61 -2.02 -7.80 1.74
C PHE A 61 -2.68 -6.76 0.84
N ARG A 62 -2.02 -6.42 -0.27
CA ARG A 62 -2.53 -5.47 -1.27
C ARG A 62 -2.07 -5.82 -2.68
N THR A 63 -2.66 -5.16 -3.67
CA THR A 63 -2.21 -5.23 -5.06
C THR A 63 -0.78 -4.71 -5.22
N PHE A 64 -0.15 -5.02 -6.36
CA PHE A 64 1.24 -4.65 -6.63
C PHE A 64 1.51 -3.13 -6.52
N PRO A 65 2.73 -2.73 -6.07
CA PRO A 65 3.16 -1.33 -6.05
C PRO A 65 3.02 -0.64 -7.41
N GLY A 66 2.62 0.63 -7.40
CA GLY A 66 2.41 1.44 -8.61
C GLY A 66 1.08 1.21 -9.34
N VAL A 67 0.28 0.24 -8.89
CA VAL A 67 -1.04 -0.05 -9.48
C VAL A 67 -2.09 0.94 -9.00
N LEU A 68 -2.01 1.41 -7.75
CA LEU A 68 -3.01 2.29 -7.16
C LEU A 68 -3.13 3.60 -7.94
N PHE A 69 -2.01 4.27 -8.19
CA PHE A 69 -1.98 5.51 -8.97
C PHE A 69 -2.64 5.37 -10.34
N LYS A 70 -2.26 4.32 -11.10
CA LYS A 70 -2.82 4.08 -12.43
C LYS A 70 -4.32 3.80 -12.40
N ARG A 71 -4.80 3.05 -11.40
CA ARG A 71 -6.23 2.69 -11.32
C ARG A 71 -7.10 3.88 -10.92
N VAL A 72 -6.72 4.60 -9.86
CA VAL A 72 -7.48 5.78 -9.42
C VAL A 72 -7.54 6.83 -10.51
N THR A 73 -6.39 7.19 -11.08
CA THR A 73 -6.36 8.23 -12.13
C THR A 73 -7.11 7.83 -13.39
N LYS A 74 -7.07 6.55 -13.78
CA LYS A 74 -7.87 6.03 -14.90
C LYS A 74 -9.37 6.11 -14.61
N LEU A 75 -9.81 5.74 -13.38
CA LEU A 75 -11.22 5.82 -13.00
C LEU A 75 -11.72 7.26 -13.01
N LEU A 76 -10.90 8.21 -12.58
CA LEU A 76 -11.23 9.64 -12.55
C LEU A 76 -11.04 10.34 -13.91
N GLY A 77 -10.68 9.63 -14.98
CA GLY A 77 -10.45 10.21 -16.30
C GLY A 77 -9.19 11.09 -16.39
N ILE A 78 -8.29 11.01 -15.42
CA ILE A 78 -7.09 11.83 -15.30
C ILE A 78 -5.99 11.28 -16.21
N LYS A 79 -5.40 12.15 -17.07
CA LYS A 79 -4.25 11.78 -17.88
C LYS A 79 -2.95 11.92 -17.07
N THR A 80 -2.17 10.87 -17.02
CA THR A 80 -0.92 10.78 -16.25
C THR A 80 0.27 10.42 -17.12
N ALA A 81 1.46 10.58 -16.56
CA ALA A 81 2.68 10.02 -17.12
C ALA A 81 3.49 9.32 -16.02
N THR A 82 4.21 8.30 -16.41
CA THR A 82 5.22 7.61 -15.61
C THR A 82 6.46 7.46 -16.48
N ARG A 83 7.63 7.76 -15.92
CA ARG A 83 8.92 7.57 -16.60
C ARG A 83 9.92 6.85 -15.72
N ARG A 84 10.81 6.10 -16.35
CA ARG A 84 12.01 5.51 -15.78
C ARG A 84 13.21 5.94 -16.59
N TYR A 85 14.36 5.98 -15.94
CA TYR A 85 15.59 6.51 -16.54
C TYR A 85 16.77 5.57 -16.30
N LEU A 86 17.58 5.40 -17.32
CA LEU A 86 18.89 4.78 -17.20
C LEU A 86 19.96 5.83 -16.85
N ASN A 87 19.80 7.04 -17.39
CA ASN A 87 20.71 8.17 -17.15
C ASN A 87 20.19 9.03 -15.98
N LYS A 88 21.06 9.22 -14.99
CA LYS A 88 20.76 9.92 -13.74
C LYS A 88 20.57 11.43 -13.92
N GLU A 89 21.41 12.03 -14.77
CA GLU A 89 21.38 13.47 -15.07
C GLU A 89 20.09 13.84 -15.83
N HIS A 90 19.66 12.98 -16.76
CA HIS A 90 18.38 13.15 -17.45
C HIS A 90 17.19 13.05 -16.48
N ALA A 91 17.26 12.11 -15.51
CA ALA A 91 16.22 11.98 -14.50
C ALA A 91 16.07 13.23 -13.61
N MET A 92 17.18 13.88 -13.26
CA MET A 92 17.13 15.10 -12.46
C MET A 92 16.69 16.31 -13.28
N ARG A 93 17.19 16.48 -14.51
CA ARG A 93 16.75 17.55 -15.41
C ARG A 93 15.25 17.49 -15.70
N ASP A 94 14.73 16.30 -15.99
CA ASP A 94 13.28 16.15 -16.25
C ASP A 94 12.45 16.44 -15.00
N LEU A 95 12.96 16.10 -13.80
CA LEU A 95 12.33 16.47 -12.53
C LEU A 95 12.30 17.99 -12.35
N ASP A 96 13.45 18.65 -12.52
CA ASP A 96 13.56 20.12 -12.43
C ASP A 96 12.61 20.80 -13.41
N LYS A 97 12.56 20.34 -14.66
CA LYS A 97 11.63 20.86 -15.66
C LYS A 97 10.18 20.76 -15.23
N LEU A 98 9.76 19.66 -14.61
CA LEU A 98 8.39 19.51 -14.13
C LEU A 98 8.11 20.39 -12.92
N VAL A 99 9.00 20.43 -11.94
CA VAL A 99 8.77 21.15 -10.68
C VAL A 99 8.95 22.67 -10.88
N LEU A 100 10.02 23.10 -11.55
CA LEU A 100 10.39 24.51 -11.66
C LEU A 100 9.68 25.24 -12.80
N GLU A 101 9.66 24.65 -14.02
CA GLU A 101 9.09 25.30 -15.18
C GLU A 101 7.58 25.05 -15.29
N LYS A 102 7.15 23.77 -15.16
CA LYS A 102 5.73 23.38 -15.29
C LYS A 102 4.92 23.53 -14.01
N LYS A 103 5.58 23.88 -12.90
CA LYS A 103 4.93 24.03 -11.58
C LYS A 103 4.03 22.84 -11.24
N THR A 104 4.54 21.63 -11.45
CA THR A 104 3.79 20.37 -11.29
C THR A 104 4.47 19.50 -10.23
N PRO A 105 3.73 19.03 -9.21
CA PRO A 105 4.29 18.11 -8.23
C PRO A 105 4.55 16.74 -8.87
N VAL A 106 5.61 16.09 -8.41
CA VAL A 106 6.08 14.82 -8.99
C VAL A 106 6.21 13.75 -7.92
N GLY A 107 5.47 12.65 -8.09
CA GLY A 107 5.67 11.44 -7.29
C GLY A 107 6.96 10.73 -7.73
N CYS A 108 7.82 10.37 -6.77
CA CYS A 108 9.05 9.63 -6.99
C CYS A 108 9.05 8.34 -6.20
N VAL A 109 9.47 7.24 -6.83
CA VAL A 109 9.70 5.97 -6.15
C VAL A 109 11.18 5.91 -5.73
N VAL A 110 11.41 5.68 -4.43
CA VAL A 110 12.75 5.82 -3.82
C VAL A 110 13.10 4.63 -2.92
N GLY A 111 14.38 4.49 -2.63
CA GLY A 111 14.91 3.56 -1.63
C GLY A 111 14.86 4.19 -0.23
N MET A 112 14.04 3.63 0.65
CA MET A 112 13.78 4.16 1.98
C MET A 112 15.04 4.23 2.86
N TYR A 113 15.93 3.26 2.75
CA TYR A 113 17.13 3.16 3.59
C TYR A 113 18.03 4.42 3.56
N PHE A 114 18.09 5.10 2.43
CA PHE A 114 18.98 6.25 2.23
C PHE A 114 18.30 7.60 2.40
N LEU A 115 17.02 7.65 2.83
CA LEU A 115 16.32 8.90 3.12
C LEU A 115 16.92 9.55 4.38
N PRO A 116 17.52 10.76 4.29
CA PRO A 116 18.30 11.34 5.39
C PRO A 116 17.42 11.77 6.58
N TYR A 117 16.16 12.12 6.33
CA TYR A 117 15.22 12.60 7.34
C TYR A 117 14.50 11.46 8.10
N ILE A 118 14.66 10.20 7.69
CA ILE A 118 14.14 9.06 8.45
C ILE A 118 15.19 8.66 9.49
N PRO A 119 14.84 8.53 10.78
CA PRO A 119 15.74 8.04 11.81
C PRO A 119 16.34 6.67 11.43
N ILE A 120 17.61 6.44 11.78
CA ILE A 120 18.36 5.27 11.29
C ILE A 120 17.73 3.94 11.75
N GLU A 121 17.14 3.91 12.93
CA GLU A 121 16.46 2.77 13.54
C GLU A 121 15.20 2.34 12.78
N TYR A 122 14.60 3.23 11.96
CA TYR A 122 13.45 2.95 11.10
C TYR A 122 13.83 2.71 9.64
N ARG A 123 15.13 2.77 9.30
CA ARG A 123 15.60 2.55 7.94
C ARG A 123 15.74 1.07 7.63
N PHE A 124 15.16 0.65 6.52
CA PHE A 124 15.36 -0.69 5.98
C PHE A 124 15.46 -0.66 4.46
N HIS A 125 16.12 -1.66 3.89
CA HIS A 125 16.29 -1.78 2.44
C HIS A 125 14.96 -2.12 1.76
N PHE A 126 14.23 -1.08 1.41
CA PHE A 126 12.97 -1.17 0.68
C PHE A 126 12.98 -0.18 -0.49
N ASN A 127 12.94 -0.73 -1.71
CA ASN A 127 12.86 0.03 -2.96
C ASN A 127 11.40 0.06 -3.43
N GLY A 128 10.61 0.96 -2.92
CA GLY A 128 9.17 1.05 -3.23
C GLY A 128 8.48 2.16 -2.46
N HIS A 129 9.26 2.92 -1.66
CA HIS A 129 8.73 4.06 -0.94
C HIS A 129 8.37 5.20 -1.90
N ASN A 130 7.25 5.85 -1.68
CA ASN A 130 6.73 6.92 -2.52
C ASN A 130 6.82 8.25 -1.77
N ILE A 131 7.41 9.25 -2.42
CA ILE A 131 7.50 10.63 -1.95
C ILE A 131 7.02 11.58 -3.05
N CYS A 132 6.56 12.78 -2.69
CA CYS A 132 6.25 13.84 -3.65
C CYS A 132 7.27 14.96 -3.57
N ILE A 133 7.85 15.31 -4.71
CA ILE A 133 8.68 16.51 -4.86
C ILE A 133 7.78 17.67 -5.25
N THR A 134 7.79 18.74 -4.44
CA THR A 134 6.89 19.88 -4.58
C THR A 134 7.60 21.21 -4.69
N GLY A 135 8.93 21.22 -4.65
CA GLY A 135 9.69 22.45 -4.78
C GLY A 135 11.19 22.19 -4.85
N LYS A 136 11.93 23.27 -5.12
CA LYS A 136 13.38 23.31 -5.07
C LYS A 136 13.83 24.72 -4.68
N ASP A 137 14.81 24.82 -3.83
CA ASP A 137 15.49 26.08 -3.52
C ASP A 137 16.72 26.24 -4.43
N ASP A 138 16.79 27.32 -5.18
CA ASP A 138 17.91 27.59 -6.11
C ASP A 138 19.23 27.89 -5.38
N SER A 139 19.14 28.41 -4.15
CA SER A 139 20.32 28.80 -3.38
C SER A 139 21.05 27.62 -2.77
N SER A 140 20.31 26.66 -2.21
CA SER A 140 20.87 25.43 -1.60
C SER A 140 20.89 24.25 -2.57
N GLY A 141 20.04 24.25 -3.60
CA GLY A 141 19.79 23.12 -4.48
C GLY A 141 18.96 22.00 -3.86
N ASP A 142 18.37 22.24 -2.68
CA ASP A 142 17.57 21.27 -1.96
C ASP A 142 16.14 21.21 -2.51
N TYR A 143 15.55 20.03 -2.45
CA TYR A 143 14.18 19.80 -2.88
C TYR A 143 13.24 19.72 -1.69
N THR A 144 12.06 20.34 -1.82
CA THR A 144 10.95 20.21 -0.88
C THR A 144 10.23 18.90 -1.13
N VAL A 145 10.04 18.12 -0.07
CA VAL A 145 9.45 16.77 -0.10
C VAL A 145 8.22 16.72 0.78
N LEU A 146 7.15 16.14 0.27
CA LEU A 146 6.02 15.66 1.05
C LEU A 146 6.10 14.12 1.10
N ASP A 147 6.30 13.61 2.31
CA ASP A 147 6.40 12.17 2.61
C ASP A 147 5.41 11.83 3.72
N SER A 148 4.59 10.81 3.50
CA SER A 148 3.59 10.36 4.48
C SER A 148 4.19 9.94 5.83
N ASN A 149 5.45 9.50 5.82
CA ASN A 149 6.17 9.10 7.04
C ASN A 149 6.76 10.27 7.82
N ALA A 150 6.74 11.48 7.26
CA ALA A 150 7.14 12.69 7.96
C ALA A 150 5.92 13.36 8.60
N THR A 151 6.12 14.07 9.70
CA THR A 151 5.06 14.85 10.37
C THR A 151 4.79 16.20 9.71
N GLN A 152 5.74 16.65 8.90
CA GLN A 152 5.71 17.94 8.19
C GLN A 152 6.48 17.84 6.87
N LYS A 153 6.45 18.92 6.09
CA LYS A 153 7.32 19.05 4.92
C LYS A 153 8.78 18.92 5.33
N VAL A 154 9.56 18.21 4.54
CA VAL A 154 11.00 18.02 4.76
C VAL A 154 11.78 18.43 3.52
N THR A 155 13.08 18.59 3.65
CA THR A 155 13.99 18.87 2.54
C THR A 155 14.97 17.74 2.32
N ILE A 156 15.45 17.60 1.09
CA ILE A 156 16.47 16.63 0.70
C ILE A 156 17.46 17.27 -0.29
N SER A 157 18.75 17.06 -0.07
CA SER A 157 19.76 17.57 -1.01
C SER A 157 19.62 16.92 -2.39
N GLY A 158 19.98 17.63 -3.46
CA GLY A 158 19.97 17.06 -4.81
C GLY A 158 20.82 15.80 -4.93
N LYS A 159 21.93 15.72 -4.19
CA LYS A 159 22.80 14.54 -4.11
C LYS A 159 22.08 13.35 -3.46
N ASP A 160 21.41 13.57 -2.34
CA ASP A 160 20.69 12.51 -1.64
C ASP A 160 19.44 12.08 -2.40
N LEU A 161 18.72 13.02 -3.02
CA LEU A 161 17.57 12.70 -3.88
C LEU A 161 18.00 11.81 -5.06
N LEU A 162 19.10 12.13 -5.70
CA LEU A 162 19.68 11.28 -6.75
C LEU A 162 20.00 9.88 -6.23
N LYS A 163 20.64 9.80 -5.05
CA LYS A 163 21.00 8.53 -4.40
C LYS A 163 19.77 7.67 -4.11
N VAL A 164 18.72 8.24 -3.50
CA VAL A 164 17.51 7.46 -3.14
C VAL A 164 16.70 7.06 -4.37
N ARG A 165 16.65 7.86 -5.42
CA ARG A 165 15.96 7.54 -6.69
C ARG A 165 16.62 6.41 -7.48
N PHE A 166 17.92 6.17 -7.26
CA PHE A 166 18.71 5.12 -7.93
C PHE A 166 19.33 4.12 -6.94
N ALA A 167 18.73 3.99 -5.75
CA ALA A 167 19.21 3.07 -4.73
C ALA A 167 19.22 1.63 -5.24
N LYS A 168 20.30 0.92 -4.91
CA LYS A 168 20.50 -0.51 -5.19
C LYS A 168 20.20 -1.33 -3.93
N GLY A 169 20.07 -2.64 -4.08
CA GLY A 169 19.90 -3.57 -2.95
C GLY A 169 18.47 -3.83 -2.51
N GLY A 170 17.47 -3.25 -3.18
CA GLY A 170 16.06 -3.58 -2.98
C GLY A 170 15.54 -4.58 -4.01
N THR A 171 14.32 -5.03 -3.83
CA THR A 171 13.66 -6.06 -4.66
C THR A 171 13.42 -5.60 -6.10
N TYR A 172 13.24 -4.30 -6.31
CA TYR A 172 12.93 -3.71 -7.62
C TYR A 172 13.98 -2.68 -8.01
N PRO A 173 14.40 -2.64 -9.29
CA PRO A 173 15.23 -1.55 -9.80
C PRO A 173 14.40 -0.27 -9.87
N LEU A 174 14.83 0.76 -9.16
CA LEU A 174 14.12 2.05 -9.12
C LEU A 174 14.20 2.82 -10.42
N MET A 175 15.38 2.84 -11.04
CA MET A 175 15.63 3.50 -12.33
C MET A 175 15.10 4.94 -12.37
N GLY A 176 15.23 5.68 -11.27
CA GLY A 176 14.73 7.06 -11.17
C GLY A 176 13.24 7.23 -11.46
N GLN A 177 12.43 6.19 -11.23
CA GLN A 177 11.00 6.19 -11.54
C GLN A 177 10.30 7.40 -10.93
N MET A 178 9.56 8.12 -11.77
CA MET A 178 8.69 9.22 -11.35
C MET A 178 7.38 9.19 -12.11
N TYR A 179 6.35 9.84 -11.54
CA TYR A 179 5.00 9.90 -12.09
C TYR A 179 4.32 11.21 -11.71
N TRP A 180 3.44 11.69 -12.59
CA TRP A 180 2.74 12.96 -12.38
C TRP A 180 1.42 13.01 -13.14
N ILE A 181 0.57 13.98 -12.81
CA ILE A 181 -0.66 14.29 -13.55
C ILE A 181 -0.30 15.21 -14.70
N LYS A 182 -0.73 14.84 -15.92
CA LYS A 182 -0.52 15.64 -17.15
C LYS A 182 -1.68 16.56 -17.47
N LYS A 183 -2.90 16.08 -17.25
CA LYS A 183 -4.11 16.83 -17.56
C LYS A 183 -5.27 16.28 -16.74
N MET A 184 -6.02 17.17 -16.12
CA MET A 184 -7.30 16.84 -15.48
C MET A 184 -8.40 16.74 -16.55
N PRO A 185 -9.45 15.94 -16.33
CA PRO A 185 -10.66 15.99 -17.16
C PRO A 185 -11.37 17.35 -16.98
N GLU A 186 -12.22 17.72 -17.90
CA GLU A 186 -13.03 18.95 -17.79
C GLU A 186 -14.01 18.88 -16.62
N GLN A 187 -14.55 17.69 -16.39
CA GLN A 187 -15.42 17.39 -15.24
C GLN A 187 -15.02 16.04 -14.67
N LEU A 188 -14.96 15.95 -13.34
CA LEU A 188 -14.76 14.68 -12.65
C LEU A 188 -16.02 13.83 -12.76
N PRO A 189 -15.87 12.51 -12.94
CA PRO A 189 -17.02 11.62 -12.96
C PRO A 189 -17.67 11.51 -11.56
N ASP A 190 -18.94 11.16 -11.54
CA ASP A 190 -19.63 10.80 -10.31
C ASP A 190 -18.91 9.64 -9.59
N LEU A 191 -18.70 9.81 -8.28
CA LEU A 191 -18.00 8.82 -7.46
C LEU A 191 -18.86 7.58 -7.16
N LYS A 192 -20.18 7.70 -7.08
CA LYS A 192 -21.08 6.58 -6.70
C LYS A 192 -20.87 5.34 -7.59
N PRO A 193 -21.02 5.41 -8.93
CA PRO A 193 -20.78 4.25 -9.79
C PRO A 193 -19.33 3.75 -9.75
N LEU A 194 -18.35 4.63 -9.53
CA LEU A 194 -16.96 4.24 -9.42
C LEU A 194 -16.67 3.48 -8.12
N ILE A 195 -17.26 3.89 -7.01
CA ILE A 195 -17.20 3.22 -5.72
C ILE A 195 -17.77 1.80 -5.85
N LEU A 196 -18.99 1.65 -6.36
CA LEU A 196 -19.64 0.34 -6.51
C LEU A 196 -18.82 -0.59 -7.41
N LYS A 197 -18.35 -0.07 -8.54
CA LYS A 197 -17.46 -0.82 -9.45
C LYS A 197 -16.17 -1.26 -8.77
N SER A 198 -15.59 -0.43 -7.91
CA SER A 198 -14.34 -0.72 -7.21
C SER A 198 -14.54 -1.74 -6.09
N ILE A 199 -15.66 -1.69 -5.39
CA ILE A 199 -16.07 -2.71 -4.41
C ILE A 199 -16.27 -4.05 -5.12
N HIS A 200 -17.09 -4.11 -6.18
CA HIS A 200 -17.30 -5.31 -6.98
C HIS A 200 -15.98 -5.94 -7.43
N LYS A 201 -15.06 -5.09 -7.96
CA LYS A 201 -13.76 -5.55 -8.40
C LYS A 201 -12.90 -6.10 -7.25
N THR A 202 -12.94 -5.49 -6.08
CA THR A 202 -12.23 -5.99 -4.89
C THR A 202 -12.78 -7.35 -4.49
N CYS A 203 -14.12 -7.49 -4.41
CA CYS A 203 -14.77 -8.75 -4.10
C CYS A 203 -14.36 -9.85 -5.09
N LYS A 204 -14.42 -9.57 -6.39
CA LYS A 204 -13.97 -10.53 -7.42
C LYS A 204 -12.50 -10.91 -7.26
N ASN A 205 -11.63 -9.97 -6.95
CA ASN A 205 -10.22 -10.26 -6.70
C ASN A 205 -10.02 -11.17 -5.49
N MET A 206 -10.89 -11.07 -4.46
CA MET A 206 -10.76 -11.84 -3.24
C MET A 206 -11.37 -13.24 -3.33
N VAL A 207 -12.52 -13.42 -4.01
CA VAL A 207 -13.26 -14.69 -3.96
C VAL A 207 -13.37 -15.42 -5.30
N SER A 208 -13.23 -14.75 -6.45
CA SER A 208 -13.45 -15.36 -7.78
C SER A 208 -12.17 -15.84 -8.44
N GLN A 209 -11.22 -16.34 -7.67
CA GLN A 209 -9.97 -16.86 -8.22
C GLN A 209 -10.13 -18.29 -8.75
N PRO A 210 -9.47 -18.63 -9.86
CA PRO A 210 -9.50 -20.01 -10.37
C PRO A 210 -9.00 -21.01 -9.32
N LYS A 211 -9.65 -22.18 -9.24
CA LYS A 211 -9.29 -23.22 -8.25
C LYS A 211 -7.84 -23.69 -8.34
N PHE A 212 -7.23 -23.62 -9.53
CA PHE A 212 -5.83 -23.99 -9.75
C PHE A 212 -4.82 -22.90 -9.33
N VAL A 213 -5.31 -21.74 -8.82
CA VAL A 213 -4.47 -20.67 -8.27
C VAL A 213 -4.80 -20.49 -6.78
N PRO A 214 -4.39 -21.43 -5.90
CA PRO A 214 -4.78 -21.41 -4.49
C PRO A 214 -4.04 -20.37 -3.65
N PHE A 215 -3.14 -19.58 -4.24
CA PHE A 215 -2.19 -18.70 -3.53
C PHE A 215 -2.68 -17.27 -3.36
N VAL A 216 -3.89 -16.94 -3.81
CA VAL A 216 -4.40 -15.56 -3.89
C VAL A 216 -5.82 -15.45 -3.35
N GLY A 217 -6.20 -14.23 -2.96
CA GLY A 217 -7.49 -13.95 -2.35
C GLY A 217 -7.73 -14.77 -1.08
N THR A 218 -8.97 -15.07 -0.78
CA THR A 218 -9.36 -15.87 0.39
C THR A 218 -8.82 -17.31 0.32
N ASN A 219 -8.71 -17.87 -0.89
CA ASN A 219 -8.06 -19.16 -1.07
C ASN A 219 -6.58 -19.13 -0.66
N GLY A 220 -5.89 -18.00 -0.87
CA GLY A 220 -4.51 -17.80 -0.43
C GLY A 220 -4.36 -17.78 1.08
N ILE A 221 -5.34 -17.21 1.79
CA ILE A 221 -5.38 -17.22 3.27
C ILE A 221 -5.57 -18.67 3.76
N LEU A 222 -6.54 -19.39 3.20
CA LEU A 222 -6.79 -20.80 3.51
C LEU A 222 -5.62 -21.72 3.13
N PHE A 223 -4.89 -21.38 2.08
CA PHE A 223 -3.66 -22.08 1.72
C PHE A 223 -2.57 -21.85 2.78
N LEU A 224 -2.37 -20.59 3.20
CA LEU A 224 -1.41 -20.26 4.25
C LEU A 224 -1.78 -20.92 5.58
N SER A 225 -3.07 -20.99 5.95
CA SER A 225 -3.53 -21.64 7.18
C SER A 225 -3.10 -23.11 7.29
N LYS A 226 -3.14 -23.82 6.16
CA LYS A 226 -2.69 -25.22 6.09
C LYS A 226 -1.17 -25.33 6.13
N ARG A 227 -0.46 -24.45 5.44
CA ARG A 227 1.00 -24.53 5.29
C ARG A 227 1.75 -24.10 6.54
N ILE A 228 1.22 -23.12 7.28
CA ILE A 228 1.89 -22.56 8.45
C ILE A 228 2.09 -23.60 9.56
N ARG A 229 1.16 -24.54 9.73
CA ARG A 229 1.20 -25.61 10.74
C ARG A 229 2.46 -26.45 10.66
N ASP A 230 2.92 -26.71 9.44
CA ASP A 230 4.09 -27.56 9.17
C ASP A 230 5.41 -26.78 9.00
N TRP A 231 5.43 -25.45 9.18
CA TRP A 231 6.62 -24.66 8.89
C TRP A 231 7.82 -25.07 9.73
N GLU A 232 7.66 -25.26 11.04
CA GLU A 232 8.76 -25.64 11.91
C GLU A 232 9.29 -27.04 11.55
N LYS A 233 8.39 -27.97 11.27
CA LYS A 233 8.71 -29.37 10.91
C LYS A 233 9.38 -29.45 9.53
N THR A 234 8.93 -28.67 8.55
CA THR A 234 9.38 -28.77 7.14
C THR A 234 10.62 -27.95 6.82
N MET A 235 10.87 -26.84 7.54
CA MET A 235 11.99 -25.95 7.24
C MET A 235 12.90 -25.64 8.42
N GLY A 236 12.61 -26.22 9.61
CA GLY A 236 13.32 -25.98 10.85
C GLY A 236 12.95 -24.66 11.52
N GLU A 237 13.10 -24.63 12.84
CA GLU A 237 12.67 -23.54 13.72
C GLU A 237 13.12 -22.15 13.26
N ARG A 238 14.42 -21.99 12.99
CA ARG A 238 14.99 -20.68 12.62
C ARG A 238 14.33 -20.11 11.37
N ARG A 239 14.11 -20.93 10.35
CA ARG A 239 13.54 -20.49 9.08
C ARG A 239 12.04 -20.24 9.20
N ALA A 240 11.33 -21.08 9.97
CA ALA A 240 9.93 -20.89 10.29
C ALA A 240 9.70 -19.54 10.98
N LYS A 241 10.51 -19.20 11.99
CA LYS A 241 10.46 -17.90 12.67
C LYS A 241 10.73 -16.72 11.74
N LEU A 242 11.71 -16.80 10.86
CA LEU A 242 11.98 -15.75 9.91
C LEU A 242 10.82 -15.53 8.91
N ASN A 243 10.22 -16.63 8.43
CA ASN A 243 9.02 -16.52 7.57
C ASN A 243 7.83 -15.91 8.33
N LEU A 244 7.65 -16.28 9.59
CA LEU A 244 6.61 -15.74 10.46
C LEU A 244 6.81 -14.23 10.69
N ALA A 245 8.04 -13.81 11.03
CA ALA A 245 8.39 -12.40 11.16
C ALA A 245 8.12 -11.61 9.88
N GLN A 246 8.41 -12.19 8.71
CA GLN A 246 8.11 -11.55 7.43
C GLN A 246 6.60 -11.38 7.21
N VAL A 247 5.77 -12.37 7.57
CA VAL A 247 4.31 -12.24 7.47
C VAL A 247 3.80 -11.12 8.38
N ILE A 248 4.26 -11.10 9.65
CA ILE A 248 3.90 -10.03 10.62
C ILE A 248 4.30 -8.65 10.06
N ARG A 249 5.52 -8.54 9.55
CA ARG A 249 6.01 -7.29 8.98
C ARG A 249 5.15 -6.80 7.81
N MET A 250 4.79 -7.70 6.89
CA MET A 250 3.93 -7.37 5.75
C MET A 250 2.50 -7.05 6.18
N LEU A 251 2.05 -7.58 7.31
CA LEU A 251 0.74 -7.34 7.88
C LEU A 251 0.65 -5.98 8.60
N GLU A 252 1.68 -5.62 9.40
CA GLU A 252 1.59 -4.52 10.35
C GLU A 252 2.53 -3.34 10.07
N GLU A 253 3.74 -3.58 9.50
CA GLU A 253 4.82 -2.59 9.57
C GLU A 253 5.04 -1.79 8.27
N ILE A 254 4.57 -2.28 7.12
CA ILE A 254 4.88 -1.66 5.82
C ILE A 254 3.87 -0.60 5.37
N GLY A 255 3.34 0.18 6.30
CA GLY A 255 2.38 1.24 5.98
C GLY A 255 0.99 0.71 5.64
N THR A 256 0.56 -0.34 6.32
CA THR A 256 -0.73 -0.98 6.07
C THR A 256 -1.90 -0.31 6.78
N GLY A 257 -1.63 0.62 7.70
CA GLY A 257 -2.63 1.14 8.64
C GLY A 257 -3.08 0.09 9.67
N GLY A 258 -2.36 -1.04 9.75
CA GLY A 258 -2.68 -2.21 10.56
C GLY A 258 -3.53 -3.24 9.83
N ALA A 259 -3.48 -4.49 10.32
CA ALA A 259 -4.31 -5.60 9.84
C ALA A 259 -4.25 -5.81 8.31
N GLY A 260 -3.10 -5.55 7.68
CA GLY A 260 -2.95 -5.73 6.24
C GLY A 260 -3.97 -4.94 5.42
N PHE A 261 -4.14 -3.66 5.71
CA PHE A 261 -5.06 -2.73 5.04
C PHE A 261 -6.56 -2.96 5.32
N ARG A 262 -6.96 -3.90 6.23
CA ARG A 262 -8.38 -4.15 6.50
C ARG A 262 -9.04 -2.94 7.14
N PHE A 263 -8.37 -2.27 8.06
CA PHE A 263 -8.89 -1.03 8.66
C PHE A 263 -9.03 0.11 7.65
N ILE A 264 -8.08 0.27 6.74
CA ILE A 264 -8.19 1.26 5.65
C ILE A 264 -9.39 0.91 4.75
N TYR A 265 -9.62 -0.37 4.47
CA TYR A 265 -10.74 -0.79 3.64
C TYR A 265 -12.09 -0.66 4.38
N GLY A 266 -12.13 -0.92 5.69
CA GLY A 266 -13.29 -0.63 6.54
C GLY A 266 -13.66 0.85 6.50
N ALA A 267 -12.67 1.74 6.70
CA ALA A 267 -12.88 3.19 6.59
C ALA A 267 -13.34 3.61 5.18
N PHE A 268 -12.84 2.97 4.11
CA PHE A 268 -13.36 3.19 2.76
C PHE A 268 -14.85 2.83 2.64
N LEU A 269 -15.30 1.71 3.21
CA LEU A 269 -16.71 1.30 3.15
C LEU A 269 -17.59 2.29 3.93
N GLN A 270 -17.13 2.83 5.05
CA GLN A 270 -17.83 3.87 5.80
C GLN A 270 -17.99 5.16 4.97
N GLU A 271 -16.90 5.64 4.35
CA GLU A 271 -16.97 6.80 3.45
C GLU A 271 -17.85 6.50 2.22
N ALA A 272 -17.79 5.27 1.70
CA ALA A 272 -18.62 4.83 0.58
C ALA A 272 -20.11 4.86 0.95
N ALA A 273 -20.49 4.43 2.16
CA ALA A 273 -21.86 4.53 2.65
C ALA A 273 -22.36 5.98 2.60
N TYR A 274 -21.57 6.90 3.12
CA TYR A 274 -21.90 8.33 3.14
C TYR A 274 -22.07 8.92 1.74
N ILE A 275 -21.11 8.65 0.82
CA ILE A 275 -21.11 9.24 -0.52
C ILE A 275 -22.21 8.63 -1.42
N THR A 276 -22.44 7.33 -1.29
CA THR A 276 -23.40 6.61 -2.14
C THR A 276 -24.83 6.65 -1.63
N GLY A 277 -25.04 6.96 -0.34
CA GLY A 277 -26.30 6.85 0.36
C GLY A 277 -26.76 5.40 0.60
N ILE A 278 -25.83 4.43 0.57
CA ILE A 278 -26.11 3.00 0.80
C ILE A 278 -25.70 2.67 2.22
N GLU A 279 -26.66 2.77 3.15
CA GLU A 279 -26.39 2.62 4.59
C GLU A 279 -25.89 1.23 4.99
N GLU A 280 -26.28 0.19 4.25
CA GLU A 280 -25.83 -1.18 4.50
C GLU A 280 -24.29 -1.32 4.45
N LEU A 281 -23.59 -0.45 3.73
CA LEU A 281 -22.12 -0.45 3.69
C LEU A 281 -21.50 -0.14 5.07
N ASN A 282 -22.21 0.53 5.99
CA ASN A 282 -21.73 0.74 7.36
C ASN A 282 -21.59 -0.59 8.12
N GLY A 283 -22.56 -1.50 8.01
CA GLY A 283 -22.44 -2.83 8.60
C GLY A 283 -21.28 -3.65 8.01
N TYR A 284 -20.98 -3.46 6.71
CA TYR A 284 -19.78 -4.06 6.12
C TYR A 284 -18.50 -3.40 6.60
N SER A 285 -18.49 -2.09 6.90
CA SER A 285 -17.33 -1.43 7.52
C SER A 285 -17.01 -2.03 8.90
N GLU A 286 -18.03 -2.24 9.73
CA GLU A 286 -17.89 -2.87 11.06
C GLU A 286 -17.39 -4.30 10.94
N ARG A 287 -17.98 -5.14 10.10
CA ARG A 287 -17.50 -6.52 9.84
C ARG A 287 -16.06 -6.56 9.34
N MET A 288 -15.62 -5.62 8.51
CA MET A 288 -14.23 -5.55 8.04
C MET A 288 -13.29 -5.16 9.17
N THR A 289 -13.74 -4.32 10.11
CA THR A 289 -12.97 -3.96 11.31
C THR A 289 -12.79 -5.17 12.22
N GLU A 290 -13.86 -5.96 12.46
CA GLU A 290 -13.79 -7.22 13.21
C GLU A 290 -12.79 -8.22 12.57
N ILE A 291 -12.83 -8.36 11.25
CA ILE A 291 -11.84 -9.17 10.51
C ILE A 291 -10.42 -8.61 10.69
N GLY A 292 -10.29 -7.29 10.70
CA GLY A 292 -9.03 -6.60 11.00
C GLY A 292 -8.50 -6.95 12.39
N ASP A 293 -9.38 -7.00 13.39
CA ASP A 293 -9.01 -7.38 14.76
C ASP A 293 -8.54 -8.84 14.84
N MET A 294 -9.18 -9.77 14.09
CA MET A 294 -8.69 -11.15 13.98
C MET A 294 -7.28 -11.21 13.37
N TRP A 295 -6.97 -10.40 12.36
CA TRP A 295 -5.62 -10.30 11.80
C TRP A 295 -4.62 -9.73 12.81
N ARG A 296 -5.02 -8.79 13.66
CA ARG A 296 -4.17 -8.28 14.77
C ARG A 296 -3.93 -9.34 15.82
N GLU A 297 -4.94 -10.14 16.16
CA GLU A 297 -4.78 -11.29 17.04
C GLU A 297 -3.77 -12.30 16.47
N PHE A 298 -3.85 -12.57 15.15
CA PHE A 298 -2.85 -13.40 14.47
C PHE A 298 -1.44 -12.80 14.61
N ALA A 299 -1.26 -11.50 14.36
CA ALA A 299 0.03 -10.83 14.50
C ALA A 299 0.55 -10.91 15.95
N TYR A 300 -0.33 -10.73 16.92
CA TYR A 300 0.00 -10.86 18.35
C TYR A 300 0.51 -12.26 18.68
N LYS A 301 -0.26 -13.31 18.41
CA LYS A 301 0.13 -14.71 18.67
C LYS A 301 1.41 -15.08 17.93
N ALA A 302 1.52 -14.71 16.67
CA ALA A 302 2.72 -14.93 15.86
C ALA A 302 3.97 -14.26 16.44
N SER A 303 3.82 -13.02 16.98
CA SER A 303 4.93 -12.32 17.64
C SER A 303 5.40 -13.02 18.92
N ARG A 304 4.49 -13.67 19.64
CA ARG A 304 4.82 -14.43 20.85
C ARG A 304 5.62 -15.70 20.54
N ILE A 305 5.23 -16.43 19.50
CA ILE A 305 6.00 -17.57 18.97
C ILE A 305 7.40 -17.12 18.54
N PHE A 306 7.48 -16.00 17.80
CA PHE A 306 8.76 -15.46 17.35
C PHE A 306 9.70 -15.10 18.51
N LYS A 307 9.18 -14.43 19.56
CA LYS A 307 9.95 -13.93 20.72
C LYS A 307 10.16 -14.97 21.83
N ARG A 308 9.57 -16.16 21.76
CA ARG A 308 9.60 -17.21 22.83
C ARG A 308 9.35 -16.63 24.23
N ARG A 309 8.27 -15.88 24.42
CA ARG A 309 7.96 -15.35 25.75
C ARG A 309 7.46 -16.44 26.68
N VAL A 310 8.08 -16.52 27.87
CA VAL A 310 7.71 -17.46 28.92
C VAL A 310 6.28 -17.20 29.38
N GLY A 311 5.47 -18.28 29.51
CA GLY A 311 4.09 -18.20 30.00
C GLY A 311 3.00 -18.12 28.92
N GLU A 312 3.35 -18.02 27.64
CA GLU A 312 2.39 -18.04 26.53
C GLU A 312 2.78 -19.11 25.51
N ASN A 313 2.02 -20.19 25.47
CA ASN A 313 2.33 -21.38 24.67
C ASN A 313 1.51 -21.44 23.37
N TYR A 314 1.56 -20.36 22.55
CA TYR A 314 0.96 -20.41 21.22
C TYR A 314 1.78 -21.31 20.29
N THR A 315 1.06 -22.04 19.42
CA THR A 315 1.64 -22.98 18.46
C THR A 315 1.39 -22.52 17.01
N TYR A 316 2.07 -23.14 16.07
CA TYR A 316 1.77 -22.96 14.64
C TYR A 316 0.39 -23.51 14.26
N ASP A 317 -0.16 -24.47 15.02
CA ASP A 317 -1.53 -24.95 14.84
C ASP A 317 -2.55 -23.89 15.24
N ASP A 318 -2.36 -23.19 16.38
CA ASP A 318 -3.22 -22.04 16.76
C ASP A 318 -3.23 -20.95 15.70
N LEU A 319 -2.07 -20.67 15.08
CA LEU A 319 -2.00 -19.71 13.97
C LEU A 319 -2.74 -20.22 12.72
N GLY A 320 -2.65 -21.53 12.46
CA GLY A 320 -3.36 -22.18 11.37
C GLY A 320 -4.88 -22.11 11.56
N ASP A 321 -5.37 -22.38 12.77
CA ASP A 321 -6.81 -22.30 13.10
C ASP A 321 -7.34 -20.87 12.93
N LEU A 322 -6.62 -19.90 13.45
CA LEU A 322 -7.01 -18.49 13.32
C LEU A 322 -7.01 -18.02 11.87
N LEU A 323 -6.00 -18.39 11.08
CA LEU A 323 -5.95 -18.07 9.64
C LEU A 323 -7.08 -18.75 8.87
N GLN A 324 -7.48 -19.96 9.26
CA GLN A 324 -8.63 -20.64 8.66
C GLN A 324 -9.91 -19.86 8.95
N ALA A 325 -10.16 -19.47 10.20
CA ALA A 325 -11.31 -18.66 10.57
C ALA A 325 -11.33 -17.32 9.83
N ILE A 326 -10.20 -16.63 9.75
CA ILE A 326 -10.06 -15.38 8.97
C ILE A 326 -10.40 -15.61 7.49
N GLY A 327 -9.87 -16.66 6.88
CA GLY A 327 -10.10 -16.97 5.46
C GLY A 327 -11.56 -17.26 5.15
N GLU A 328 -12.26 -17.97 6.05
CA GLU A 328 -13.69 -18.27 5.95
C GLU A 328 -14.53 -16.99 6.14
N GLN A 329 -14.23 -16.18 7.13
CA GLN A 329 -14.88 -14.88 7.38
C GLN A 329 -14.71 -13.92 6.20
N GLU A 330 -13.49 -13.75 5.67
CA GLU A 330 -13.26 -12.91 4.49
C GLU A 330 -13.99 -13.44 3.25
N LYS A 331 -14.07 -14.75 3.09
CA LYS A 331 -14.81 -15.35 1.97
C LYS A 331 -16.28 -15.05 2.04
N SER A 332 -16.92 -15.22 3.20
CA SER A 332 -18.32 -14.84 3.42
C SER A 332 -18.51 -13.34 3.19
N PHE A 333 -17.67 -12.52 3.84
CA PHE A 333 -17.71 -11.07 3.73
C PHE A 333 -17.73 -10.58 2.28
N PHE A 334 -16.74 -10.99 1.46
CA PHE A 334 -16.64 -10.53 0.07
C PHE A 334 -17.72 -11.12 -0.83
N THR A 335 -18.24 -12.29 -0.51
CA THR A 335 -19.40 -12.88 -1.24
C THR A 335 -20.67 -12.09 -0.99
N ASP A 336 -20.95 -11.75 0.26
CA ASP A 336 -22.13 -10.99 0.67
C ASP A 336 -22.07 -9.56 0.13
N LEU A 337 -20.90 -8.91 0.25
CA LEU A 337 -20.67 -7.55 -0.24
C LEU A 337 -20.81 -7.48 -1.77
N ASP A 338 -20.30 -8.48 -2.50
CA ASP A 338 -20.47 -8.56 -3.96
C ASP A 338 -21.93 -8.71 -4.35
N ALA A 339 -22.69 -9.53 -3.62
CA ALA A 339 -24.12 -9.71 -3.84
C ALA A 339 -24.91 -8.42 -3.59
N LEU A 340 -24.53 -7.64 -2.56
CA LEU A 340 -25.14 -6.32 -2.31
C LEU A 340 -24.89 -5.37 -3.49
N VAL A 341 -23.62 -5.11 -3.85
CA VAL A 341 -23.30 -4.08 -4.85
C VAL A 341 -23.68 -4.46 -6.29
N THR A 342 -23.91 -5.74 -6.55
CA THR A 342 -24.35 -6.21 -7.89
C THR A 342 -25.86 -6.02 -8.10
N LYS A 343 -26.63 -5.86 -7.04
CA LYS A 343 -28.08 -5.60 -7.11
C LYS A 343 -28.41 -4.12 -7.29
N LEU A 344 -27.45 -3.24 -7.09
CA LEU A 344 -27.55 -1.79 -7.17
C LEU A 344 -27.06 -1.25 -8.51
#